data_2f9efb54c4769d6aa115cd50cb89fe7c
#
_entry.id   2f9efb54c4769d6aa115cd50cb89fe7c
#
_cell.length_a   1.000
_cell.length_b   1.000
_cell.length_c   1.000
_cell.angle_alpha   90.00
_cell.angle_beta   90.00
_cell.angle_gamma   90.00
#
_symmetry.space_group_name_H-M   'P 1'
#
loop_
_entity.id
_entity.type
_entity.pdbx_description
1 polymer ?
#
loop_
_entity_poly.entity_id
_entity_poly.type
_entity_poly.pdbx_seq_one_letter_code
_entity_poly.pdbx_strand_id
1 'polypeptide(L)'
;VFRDPSSILIAFILPLILLFLMGYAVSLDARKIPIAIISKSNSELSQKLISSFISSNFFEVDLSKNKDIYLEQMQKSKIKAILTLNNDFGKNSKYDIQIITDGTEPNGAGLAQNYISAVIKLWAKANNIYNKENIILESRYWFNPPLSSRYFLLPGSIAIIMTLIGTLLTALVIAREWERG
;
A
#
# COMPACT_ATOMS: atom_id res chain seq x y z
N VAL A 1 16.17 30.40 31.11
CA VAL A 1 16.20 29.68 29.83
C VAL A 1 17.48 30.01 29.05
N PHE A 2 17.89 31.28 28.90
CA PHE A 2 19.08 31.66 28.13
C PHE A 2 20.43 31.37 28.82
N ARG A 3 20.43 30.89 30.05
CA ARG A 3 21.62 30.64 30.86
C ARG A 3 22.07 29.18 30.88
N ASP A 4 21.26 28.31 30.27
CA ASP A 4 21.54 26.88 30.18
C ASP A 4 21.65 26.47 28.69
N PRO A 5 22.88 26.19 28.19
CA PRO A 5 23.08 25.81 26.81
C PRO A 5 22.37 24.49 26.42
N SER A 6 22.14 23.59 27.37
CA SER A 6 21.42 22.34 27.14
C SER A 6 19.96 22.58 26.81
N SER A 7 19.32 23.55 27.50
CA SER A 7 17.92 23.91 27.24
C SER A 7 17.72 24.53 25.85
N ILE A 8 18.69 25.34 25.39
CA ILE A 8 18.66 25.93 24.03
C ILE A 8 18.83 24.82 22.98
N LEU A 9 19.73 23.87 23.21
CA LEU A 9 20.00 22.76 22.31
C LEU A 9 18.75 21.89 22.13
N ILE A 10 18.08 21.55 23.21
CA ILE A 10 16.85 20.75 23.17
C ILE A 10 15.69 21.53 22.57
N ALA A 11 15.53 22.81 22.90
CA ALA A 11 14.38 23.60 22.47
C ALA A 11 14.44 24.00 20.98
N PHE A 12 15.65 24.21 20.41
CA PHE A 12 15.82 24.69 19.04
C PHE A 12 16.49 23.69 18.13
N ILE A 13 17.56 23.05 18.55
CA ILE A 13 18.35 22.17 17.67
C ILE A 13 17.62 20.82 17.46
N LEU A 14 17.03 20.25 18.51
CA LEU A 14 16.32 18.99 18.37
C LEU A 14 15.13 19.06 17.41
N PRO A 15 14.20 20.05 17.49
CA PRO A 15 13.15 20.21 16.50
C PRO A 15 13.66 20.45 15.09
N LEU A 16 14.78 21.20 14.93
CA LEU A 16 15.39 21.45 13.62
C LEU A 16 15.96 20.16 13.01
N ILE A 17 16.64 19.33 13.81
CA ILE A 17 17.15 18.03 13.38
C ILE A 17 15.98 17.10 13.00
N LEU A 18 14.91 17.08 13.81
CA LEU A 18 13.72 16.26 13.50
C LEU A 18 13.03 16.73 12.23
N LEU A 19 12.93 18.04 12.01
CA LEU A 19 12.33 18.60 10.80
C LEU A 19 13.19 18.29 9.56
N PHE A 20 14.51 18.36 9.69
CA PHE A 20 15.44 17.99 8.63
C PHE A 20 15.39 16.47 8.35
N LEU A 21 15.39 15.64 9.39
CA LEU A 21 15.23 14.19 9.26
C LEU A 21 13.88 13.83 8.61
N MET A 22 12.79 14.43 9.04
CA MET A 22 11.48 14.20 8.42
C MET A 22 11.42 14.66 6.98
N GLY A 23 12.03 15.80 6.65
CA GLY A 23 12.06 16.34 5.29
C GLY A 23 12.93 15.54 4.32
N TYR A 24 14.01 14.94 4.80
CA TYR A 24 14.95 14.21 3.94
C TYR A 24 14.87 12.68 4.05
N ALA A 25 14.57 12.15 5.24
CA ALA A 25 14.51 10.69 5.45
C ALA A 25 13.16 10.09 5.08
N VAL A 26 12.08 10.87 5.17
CA VAL A 26 10.76 10.45 4.71
C VAL A 26 10.60 10.88 3.26
N SER A 27 11.09 10.07 2.32
CA SER A 27 10.74 10.22 0.92
C SER A 27 9.24 9.94 0.77
N LEU A 28 8.46 11.02 0.65
CA LEU A 28 7.04 10.99 0.27
C LEU A 28 6.86 10.81 -1.24
N ASP A 29 7.95 10.58 -1.97
CA ASP A 29 7.85 10.19 -3.37
C ASP A 29 7.06 8.90 -3.45
N ALA A 30 5.87 9.00 -3.99
CA ALA A 30 4.99 7.88 -4.24
C ALA A 30 5.75 6.89 -5.14
N ARG A 31 6.39 5.89 -4.53
CA ARG A 31 6.98 4.79 -5.29
C ARG A 31 5.85 4.17 -6.10
N LYS A 32 6.10 3.97 -7.38
CA LYS A 32 5.15 3.27 -8.25
C LYS A 32 4.75 1.97 -7.58
N ILE A 33 3.45 1.69 -7.56
CA ILE A 33 2.92 0.47 -6.96
C ILE A 33 3.21 -0.68 -7.91
N PRO A 34 4.00 -1.69 -7.53
CA PRO A 34 4.30 -2.83 -8.39
C PRO A 34 3.05 -3.70 -8.53
N ILE A 35 2.57 -3.85 -9.76
CA ILE A 35 1.41 -4.65 -10.11
C ILE A 35 1.74 -5.62 -11.24
N ALA A 36 1.11 -6.79 -11.22
CA ALA A 36 1.15 -7.74 -12.32
C ALA A 36 -0.15 -7.73 -13.10
N ILE A 37 -0.07 -7.76 -14.42
CA ILE A 37 -1.24 -7.90 -15.29
C ILE A 37 -1.12 -9.19 -16.10
N ILE A 38 -2.12 -10.07 -15.94
CA ILE A 38 -2.25 -11.31 -16.69
C ILE A 38 -3.39 -11.15 -17.68
N SER A 39 -3.07 -10.99 -18.95
CA SER A 39 -4.10 -10.94 -19.98
C SER A 39 -4.22 -12.28 -20.68
N LYS A 40 -5.41 -12.85 -20.63
CA LYS A 40 -5.80 -14.00 -21.46
C LYS A 40 -6.53 -13.56 -22.72
N SER A 41 -6.95 -12.28 -22.79
CA SER A 41 -7.62 -11.68 -23.93
C SER A 41 -6.63 -10.92 -24.80
N ASN A 42 -6.77 -11.06 -26.12
CA ASN A 42 -6.04 -10.27 -27.11
C ASN A 42 -6.93 -9.19 -27.78
N SER A 43 -8.05 -8.82 -27.11
CA SER A 43 -8.93 -7.78 -27.64
C SER A 43 -8.24 -6.41 -27.66
N GLU A 44 -8.64 -5.53 -28.59
CA GLU A 44 -8.14 -4.16 -28.66
C GLU A 44 -8.39 -3.40 -27.33
N LEU A 45 -9.54 -3.66 -26.68
CA LEU A 45 -9.89 -3.05 -25.42
C LEU A 45 -9.00 -3.54 -24.27
N SER A 46 -8.57 -4.81 -24.28
CA SER A 46 -7.61 -5.30 -23.28
C SER A 46 -6.24 -4.66 -23.43
N GLN A 47 -5.78 -4.47 -24.67
CA GLN A 47 -4.51 -3.77 -24.94
C GLN A 47 -4.56 -2.29 -24.53
N LYS A 48 -5.68 -1.60 -24.81
CA LYS A 48 -5.89 -0.22 -24.38
C LYS A 48 -5.89 -0.10 -22.85
N LEU A 49 -6.51 -1.06 -22.15
CA LEU A 49 -6.50 -1.07 -20.69
C LEU A 49 -5.09 -1.27 -20.14
N ILE A 50 -4.35 -2.24 -20.65
CA ILE A 50 -2.95 -2.50 -20.27
C ILE A 50 -2.10 -1.25 -20.50
N SER A 51 -2.23 -0.62 -21.68
CA SER A 51 -1.52 0.62 -22.01
C SER A 51 -1.85 1.76 -21.04
N SER A 52 -3.11 1.85 -20.57
CA SER A 52 -3.52 2.84 -19.59
C SER A 52 -2.81 2.64 -18.23
N PHE A 53 -2.57 1.39 -17.84
CA PHE A 53 -1.78 1.10 -16.63
C PHE A 53 -0.30 1.40 -16.81
N ILE A 54 0.29 1.02 -17.95
CA ILE A 54 1.72 1.26 -18.25
C ILE A 54 2.02 2.77 -18.33
N SER A 55 1.13 3.55 -18.95
CA SER A 55 1.30 5.00 -19.08
C SER A 55 0.99 5.75 -17.77
N SER A 56 0.40 5.08 -16.79
CA SER A 56 0.12 5.67 -15.48
C SER A 56 1.40 5.83 -14.66
N ASN A 57 1.60 7.00 -14.08
CA ASN A 57 2.74 7.25 -13.18
C ASN A 57 2.60 6.55 -11.83
N PHE A 58 1.43 5.93 -11.54
CA PHE A 58 1.16 5.31 -10.26
C PHE A 58 1.62 3.85 -10.18
N PHE A 59 1.87 3.20 -11.31
CA PHE A 59 2.15 1.77 -11.34
C PHE A 59 3.48 1.44 -12.02
N GLU A 60 4.12 0.41 -11.49
CA GLU A 60 5.16 -0.37 -12.15
C GLU A 60 4.52 -1.69 -12.60
N VAL A 61 4.36 -1.87 -13.92
CA VAL A 61 3.56 -2.95 -14.50
C VAL A 61 4.48 -4.06 -14.97
N ASP A 62 4.28 -5.27 -14.45
CA ASP A 62 4.87 -6.50 -14.96
C ASP A 62 3.83 -7.31 -15.76
N LEU A 63 4.23 -7.77 -16.93
CA LEU A 63 3.38 -8.52 -17.86
C LEU A 63 3.90 -9.94 -18.04
N SER A 64 3.23 -10.92 -17.44
CA SER A 64 3.52 -12.33 -17.67
C SER A 64 2.22 -13.13 -17.76
N LYS A 65 2.32 -14.35 -18.27
CA LYS A 65 1.18 -15.26 -18.37
C LYS A 65 1.06 -16.23 -17.20
N ASN A 66 2.05 -16.29 -16.30
CA ASN A 66 2.09 -17.27 -15.24
C ASN A 66 1.61 -16.68 -13.92
N LYS A 67 0.41 -17.09 -13.49
CA LYS A 67 -0.22 -16.62 -12.26
C LYS A 67 0.51 -17.08 -11.00
N ASP A 68 1.07 -18.29 -11.01
CA ASP A 68 1.67 -18.89 -9.82
C ASP A 68 2.95 -18.15 -9.40
N ILE A 69 3.74 -17.70 -10.37
CA ILE A 69 4.93 -16.88 -10.12
C ILE A 69 4.53 -15.57 -9.42
N TYR A 70 3.43 -14.96 -9.83
CA TYR A 70 2.98 -13.70 -9.24
C TYR A 70 2.39 -13.86 -7.85
N LEU A 71 1.75 -14.98 -7.56
CA LEU A 71 1.29 -15.29 -6.20
C LEU A 71 2.48 -15.46 -5.25
N GLU A 72 3.54 -16.13 -5.69
CA GLU A 72 4.78 -16.24 -4.91
C GLU A 72 5.47 -14.88 -4.71
N GLN A 73 5.51 -14.03 -5.74
CA GLN A 73 6.06 -12.69 -5.63
C GLN A 73 5.21 -11.78 -4.72
N MET A 74 3.89 -11.96 -4.71
CA MET A 74 3.00 -11.26 -3.79
C MET A 74 3.24 -11.68 -2.34
N GLN A 75 3.43 -12.99 -2.07
CA GLN A 75 3.80 -13.47 -0.73
C GLN A 75 5.12 -12.87 -0.24
N LYS A 76 6.06 -12.59 -1.16
CA LYS A 76 7.33 -11.90 -0.86
C LYS A 76 7.21 -10.37 -0.87
N SER A 77 5.98 -9.82 -0.91
CA SER A 77 5.67 -8.39 -0.98
C SER A 77 6.33 -7.63 -2.14
N LYS A 78 6.77 -8.33 -3.19
CA LYS A 78 7.35 -7.73 -4.40
C LYS A 78 6.29 -7.15 -5.33
N ILE A 79 5.08 -7.70 -5.32
CA ILE A 79 3.92 -7.26 -6.09
C ILE A 79 2.78 -6.99 -5.11
N LYS A 80 2.10 -5.85 -5.26
CA LYS A 80 1.01 -5.41 -4.38
C LYS A 80 -0.37 -5.74 -4.94
N ALA A 81 -0.48 -5.94 -6.25
CA ALA A 81 -1.74 -6.36 -6.86
C ALA A 81 -1.51 -7.19 -8.14
N ILE A 82 -2.42 -8.12 -8.40
CA ILE A 82 -2.49 -8.92 -9.61
C ILE A 82 -3.83 -8.63 -10.29
N LEU A 83 -3.79 -8.19 -11.53
CA LEU A 83 -4.96 -8.01 -12.38
C LEU A 83 -5.02 -9.15 -13.38
N THR A 84 -6.17 -9.81 -13.49
CA THR A 84 -6.40 -10.85 -14.49
C THR A 84 -7.55 -10.44 -15.41
N LEU A 85 -7.27 -10.39 -16.72
CA LEU A 85 -8.25 -10.16 -17.76
C LEU A 85 -8.62 -11.51 -18.38
N ASN A 86 -9.89 -11.89 -18.33
CA ASN A 86 -10.37 -13.16 -18.88
C ASN A 86 -10.39 -13.15 -20.41
N ASN A 87 -10.47 -14.34 -21.04
CA ASN A 87 -10.50 -14.49 -22.49
C ASN A 87 -11.62 -13.73 -23.19
N ASP A 88 -12.72 -13.54 -22.48
CA ASP A 88 -13.94 -12.89 -22.99
C ASP A 88 -13.92 -11.37 -22.75
N PHE A 89 -12.85 -10.83 -22.15
CA PHE A 89 -12.74 -9.41 -21.89
C PHE A 89 -12.82 -8.58 -23.18
N GLY A 90 -13.76 -7.66 -23.22
CA GLY A 90 -14.03 -6.82 -24.38
C GLY A 90 -14.85 -7.50 -25.50
N LYS A 91 -15.33 -8.74 -25.29
CA LYS A 91 -16.25 -9.43 -26.18
C LYS A 91 -17.65 -9.38 -25.57
N ASN A 92 -18.68 -9.19 -26.43
CA ASN A 92 -20.09 -9.18 -26.01
C ASN A 92 -20.37 -8.27 -24.79
N SER A 93 -19.71 -7.12 -24.73
CA SER A 93 -19.83 -6.16 -23.61
C SER A 93 -19.51 -6.75 -22.24
N LYS A 94 -18.66 -7.77 -22.17
CA LYS A 94 -18.15 -8.32 -20.91
C LYS A 94 -16.78 -7.69 -20.56
N TYR A 95 -16.69 -7.15 -19.36
CA TYR A 95 -15.50 -6.44 -18.88
C TYR A 95 -15.05 -6.97 -17.51
N ASP A 96 -15.04 -8.30 -17.37
CA ASP A 96 -14.69 -8.95 -16.12
C ASP A 96 -13.18 -8.83 -15.85
N ILE A 97 -12.85 -8.13 -14.78
CA ILE A 97 -11.48 -7.94 -14.30
C ILE A 97 -11.41 -8.55 -12.89
N GLN A 98 -10.55 -9.53 -12.71
CA GLN A 98 -10.22 -10.02 -11.37
C GLN A 98 -9.04 -9.23 -10.82
N ILE A 99 -9.20 -8.66 -9.62
CA ILE A 99 -8.15 -7.94 -8.91
C ILE A 99 -7.87 -8.68 -7.62
N ILE A 100 -6.63 -9.07 -7.40
CA ILE A 100 -6.14 -9.67 -6.15
C ILE A 100 -5.12 -8.70 -5.57
N THR A 101 -5.32 -8.24 -4.34
CA THR A 101 -4.40 -7.35 -3.65
C THR A 101 -3.74 -8.04 -2.46
N ASP A 102 -2.52 -7.61 -2.12
CA ASP A 102 -1.80 -8.09 -0.94
C ASP A 102 -2.47 -7.55 0.34
N GLY A 103 -3.18 -8.43 1.04
CA GLY A 103 -3.91 -8.08 2.27
C GLY A 103 -3.04 -8.02 3.53
N THR A 104 -1.74 -8.31 3.45
CA THR A 104 -0.84 -8.25 4.60
C THR A 104 -0.64 -6.82 5.10
N GLU A 105 -0.75 -5.84 4.19
CA GLU A 105 -0.68 -4.42 4.48
C GLU A 105 -1.98 -3.71 4.06
N PRO A 106 -2.97 -3.58 4.96
CA PRO A 106 -4.32 -3.09 4.61
C PRO A 106 -4.34 -1.70 3.96
N ASN A 107 -3.47 -0.78 4.42
CA ASN A 107 -3.40 0.56 3.87
C ASN A 107 -2.85 0.55 2.44
N GLY A 108 -1.80 -0.22 2.18
CA GLY A 108 -1.22 -0.39 0.85
C GLY A 108 -2.18 -1.08 -0.11
N ALA A 109 -2.88 -2.12 0.34
CA ALA A 109 -3.90 -2.81 -0.43
C ALA A 109 -5.07 -1.88 -0.82
N GLY A 110 -5.58 -1.08 0.13
CA GLY A 110 -6.64 -0.11 -0.13
C GLY A 110 -6.21 0.99 -1.11
N LEU A 111 -4.98 1.50 -0.97
CA LEU A 111 -4.42 2.48 -1.88
C LEU A 111 -4.27 1.92 -3.30
N ALA A 112 -3.70 0.72 -3.45
CA ALA A 112 -3.57 0.04 -4.74
C ALA A 112 -4.94 -0.15 -5.41
N GLN A 113 -5.94 -0.62 -4.65
CA GLN A 113 -7.29 -0.83 -5.14
C GLN A 113 -7.96 0.47 -5.62
N ASN A 114 -7.78 1.56 -4.87
CA ASN A 114 -8.33 2.87 -5.25
C ASN A 114 -7.71 3.39 -6.55
N TYR A 115 -6.39 3.29 -6.71
CA TYR A 115 -5.72 3.72 -7.94
C TYR A 115 -6.06 2.82 -9.13
N ILE A 116 -6.12 1.49 -8.94
CA ILE A 116 -6.56 0.55 -9.98
C ILE A 116 -7.97 0.92 -10.45
N SER A 117 -8.88 1.14 -9.50
CA SER A 117 -10.27 1.52 -9.79
C SER A 117 -10.35 2.84 -10.55
N ALA A 118 -9.50 3.82 -10.20
CA ALA A 118 -9.45 5.10 -10.88
C ALA A 118 -9.00 4.94 -12.35
N VAL A 119 -7.94 4.15 -12.61
CA VAL A 119 -7.46 3.89 -13.98
C VAL A 119 -8.52 3.15 -14.81
N ILE A 120 -9.19 2.15 -14.23
CA ILE A 120 -10.27 1.41 -14.91
C ILE A 120 -11.43 2.36 -15.25
N LYS A 121 -11.83 3.23 -14.33
CA LYS A 121 -12.91 4.22 -14.57
C LYS A 121 -12.52 5.20 -15.68
N LEU A 122 -11.30 5.72 -15.68
CA LEU A 122 -10.80 6.62 -16.71
C LEU A 122 -10.76 5.93 -18.07
N TRP A 123 -10.25 4.71 -18.14
CA TRP A 123 -10.23 3.89 -19.35
C TRP A 123 -11.64 3.62 -19.86
N ALA A 124 -12.57 3.24 -18.99
CA ALA A 124 -13.95 2.97 -19.37
C ALA A 124 -14.65 4.22 -19.92
N LYS A 125 -14.39 5.39 -19.31
CA LYS A 125 -14.89 6.68 -19.81
C LYS A 125 -14.32 7.01 -21.20
N ALA A 126 -13.03 6.81 -21.41
CA ALA A 126 -12.34 7.08 -22.66
C ALA A 126 -12.82 6.19 -23.82
N ASN A 127 -13.30 4.98 -23.52
CA ASN A 127 -13.79 4.03 -24.52
C ASN A 127 -15.33 3.97 -24.62
N ASN A 128 -16.04 4.94 -24.03
CA ASN A 128 -17.52 5.03 -24.02
C ASN A 128 -18.21 3.78 -23.42
N ILE A 129 -17.53 3.05 -22.56
CA ILE A 129 -18.05 1.86 -21.87
C ILE A 129 -18.83 2.27 -20.60
N TYR A 130 -18.64 3.50 -20.16
CA TYR A 130 -19.20 4.06 -18.93
C TYR A 130 -20.66 4.44 -19.10
N ASN A 131 -21.53 3.48 -19.42
CA ASN A 131 -22.98 3.63 -19.27
C ASN A 131 -23.38 3.00 -17.94
N LYS A 132 -23.77 3.81 -17.05
CA LYS A 132 -24.39 3.77 -15.70
C LYS A 132 -24.54 2.43 -14.93
N GLU A 133 -24.45 1.25 -15.54
CA GLU A 133 -24.79 -0.03 -14.90
C GLU A 133 -23.77 -1.18 -15.11
N ASN A 134 -22.73 -1.00 -15.94
CA ASN A 134 -21.95 -2.15 -16.42
C ASN A 134 -20.61 -2.41 -15.73
N ILE A 135 -20.16 -1.56 -14.79
CA ILE A 135 -18.93 -1.83 -14.03
C ILE A 135 -19.30 -1.95 -12.56
N ILE A 136 -19.56 -3.17 -12.14
CA ILE A 136 -19.75 -3.51 -10.74
C ILE A 136 -18.38 -3.93 -10.20
N LEU A 137 -17.80 -3.12 -9.31
CA LEU A 137 -16.61 -3.50 -8.56
C LEU A 137 -17.05 -4.34 -7.36
N GLU A 138 -17.01 -5.66 -7.50
CA GLU A 138 -17.26 -6.58 -6.41
C GLU A 138 -15.93 -6.86 -5.69
N SER A 139 -15.72 -6.23 -4.54
CA SER A 139 -14.52 -6.42 -3.73
C SER A 139 -14.68 -7.65 -2.86
N ARG A 140 -13.86 -8.68 -3.08
CA ARG A 140 -13.76 -9.86 -2.21
C ARG A 140 -12.39 -9.88 -1.56
N TYR A 141 -12.37 -9.78 -0.24
CA TYR A 141 -11.15 -9.86 0.56
C TYR A 141 -11.00 -11.27 1.10
N TRP A 142 -9.90 -11.94 0.78
CA TRP A 142 -9.62 -13.28 1.28
C TRP A 142 -9.04 -13.27 2.68
N PHE A 143 -8.38 -12.17 3.01
CA PHE A 143 -7.78 -11.93 4.31
C PHE A 143 -8.21 -10.57 4.80
N ASN A 144 -8.65 -10.46 6.06
CA ASN A 144 -9.19 -9.23 6.63
C ASN A 144 -10.31 -8.58 5.77
N PRO A 145 -11.47 -9.26 5.56
CA PRO A 145 -12.56 -8.76 4.70
C PRO A 145 -13.03 -7.34 5.00
N PRO A 146 -13.09 -6.87 6.28
CA PRO A 146 -13.50 -5.49 6.57
C PRO A 146 -12.41 -4.46 6.30
N LEU A 147 -11.20 -4.82 5.82
CA LEU A 147 -10.02 -3.93 5.71
C LEU A 147 -9.80 -3.08 6.98
N SER A 148 -10.07 -3.68 8.13
CA SER A 148 -9.98 -2.99 9.40
C SER A 148 -8.52 -2.79 9.78
N SER A 149 -8.09 -1.55 9.85
CA SER A 149 -6.76 -1.17 10.35
C SER A 149 -6.50 -1.68 11.78
N ARG A 150 -7.54 -2.02 12.53
CA ARG A 150 -7.44 -2.57 13.89
C ARG A 150 -6.67 -3.88 13.93
N TYR A 151 -6.90 -4.80 12.97
CA TYR A 151 -6.20 -6.08 12.93
C TYR A 151 -4.71 -5.96 12.64
N PHE A 152 -4.29 -4.87 12.03
CA PHE A 152 -2.89 -4.55 11.80
C PHE A 152 -2.30 -3.70 12.94
N LEU A 153 -3.03 -2.68 13.38
CA LEU A 153 -2.52 -1.72 14.37
C LEU A 153 -2.47 -2.29 15.79
N LEU A 154 -3.42 -3.16 16.19
CA LEU A 154 -3.46 -3.71 17.54
C LEU A 154 -2.21 -4.53 17.88
N PRO A 155 -1.76 -5.53 17.08
CA PRO A 155 -0.55 -6.27 17.39
C PRO A 155 0.69 -5.38 17.41
N GLY A 156 0.79 -4.43 16.47
CA GLY A 156 1.91 -3.49 16.40
C GLY A 156 1.95 -2.55 17.60
N SER A 157 0.80 -1.99 18.01
CA SER A 157 0.72 -1.10 19.17
C SER A 157 1.03 -1.84 20.48
N ILE A 158 0.58 -3.08 20.64
CA ILE A 158 0.91 -3.90 21.80
C ILE A 158 2.43 -4.11 21.90
N ALA A 159 3.10 -4.45 20.80
CA ALA A 159 4.54 -4.62 20.78
C ALA A 159 5.29 -3.34 21.19
N ILE A 160 4.87 -2.19 20.65
CA ILE A 160 5.45 -0.87 20.99
C ILE A 160 5.24 -0.53 22.47
N ILE A 161 4.01 -0.70 22.97
CA ILE A 161 3.67 -0.40 24.37
C ILE A 161 4.46 -1.31 25.33
N MET A 162 4.54 -2.62 25.04
CA MET A 162 5.32 -3.55 25.84
C MET A 162 6.80 -3.19 25.89
N THR A 163 7.38 -2.79 24.76
CA THR A 163 8.77 -2.34 24.69
C THR A 163 8.99 -1.05 25.49
N LEU A 164 8.08 -0.07 25.37
CA LEU A 164 8.13 1.17 26.13
C LEU A 164 8.04 0.93 27.65
N ILE A 165 7.06 0.13 28.09
CA ILE A 165 6.90 -0.21 29.51
C ILE A 165 8.12 -0.97 30.02
N GLY A 166 8.63 -1.94 29.27
CA GLY A 166 9.82 -2.72 29.64
C GLY A 166 11.06 -1.85 29.82
N THR A 167 11.32 -0.93 28.89
CA THR A 167 12.46 -0.01 28.99
C THR A 167 12.33 0.97 30.15
N LEU A 168 11.13 1.52 30.38
CA LEU A 168 10.87 2.43 31.50
C LEU A 168 11.01 1.73 32.85
N LEU A 169 10.45 0.52 33.01
CA LEU A 169 10.57 -0.25 34.24
C LEU A 169 12.04 -0.64 34.52
N THR A 170 12.78 -1.06 33.50
CA THR A 170 14.19 -1.38 33.65
C THR A 170 15.00 -0.16 34.08
N ALA A 171 14.79 0.99 33.47
CA ALA A 171 15.45 2.23 33.84
C ALA A 171 15.11 2.64 35.28
N LEU A 172 13.85 2.46 35.69
CA LEU A 172 13.37 2.83 37.03
C LEU A 172 13.94 1.89 38.12
N VAL A 173 14.08 0.60 37.82
CA VAL A 173 14.73 -0.38 38.71
C VAL A 173 16.19 -0.03 38.92
N ILE A 174 16.93 0.23 37.82
CA ILE A 174 18.36 0.59 37.88
C ILE A 174 18.54 1.90 38.68
N ALA A 175 17.71 2.93 38.41
CA ALA A 175 17.77 4.19 39.14
C ALA A 175 17.53 4.00 40.64
N ARG A 176 16.53 3.19 41.05
CA ARG A 176 16.26 2.86 42.46
C ARG A 176 17.37 2.08 43.15
N GLU A 177 17.98 1.13 42.45
CA GLU A 177 19.11 0.40 42.99
C GLU A 177 20.31 1.32 43.22
N TRP A 178 20.55 2.24 42.28
CA TRP A 178 21.64 3.20 42.43
C TRP A 178 21.41 4.22 43.55
N GLU A 179 20.16 4.62 43.83
CA GLU A 179 19.82 5.50 44.97
C GLU A 179 19.94 4.79 46.34
N ARG A 180 19.86 3.46 46.38
CA ARG A 180 19.95 2.69 47.62
C ARG A 180 21.36 2.25 48.01
N GLY A 181 22.36 2.46 47.13
CA GLY A 181 23.80 2.14 47.37
C GLY A 181 24.13 0.69 47.11
#